data_f4b2934acd6d3eabdd1d3bb71f2823f6
#
_entry.id   f4b2934acd6d3eabdd1d3bb71f2823f6
#
_cell.length_a   1.000
_cell.length_b   1.000
_cell.length_c   1.000
_cell.angle_alpha   90.00
_cell.angle_beta   90.00
_cell.angle_gamma   90.00
#
_symmetry.space_group_name_H-M   'P 1'
#
loop_
_entity.id
_entity.type
_entity.pdbx_description
1 polymer ?
#
loop_
_entity_poly.entity_id
_entity_poly.type
_entity_poly.pdbx_seq_one_letter_code
_entity_poly.pdbx_strand_id
1 'polypeptide(L)'
;VLNSSAMFVNVFTGIGMKLDNFQNATLGNWSMLGYLIGGIATIWLSVKGVHFKYLFAAGFLLLGLSTMFMYFEVQGAGLYERMKYPVIIRSTGMMFLYSLIPTYATQRMPYKYLSSWICTMLTVRMVLAPSIGAALYTNVLQERQQHYVTRYAQNVDMLHPEASASFTQTVQGMQYQGKSKQEAINMAAISTKGRIQVQATLSAIKEMAGWTLYACLLYTS
;
A
#
# COMPACT_ATOMS: atom_id res chain seq x y z
N VAL A 1 -1.86 -5.85 9.31
CA VAL A 1 -0.79 -4.90 9.00
C VAL A 1 0.11 -5.43 7.88
N LEU A 2 0.71 -6.64 7.99
CA LEU A 2 1.67 -7.17 7.01
C LEU A 2 1.04 -7.30 5.60
N ASN A 3 -0.12 -7.94 5.48
CA ASN A 3 -0.81 -8.12 4.20
C ASN A 3 -1.40 -6.81 3.66
N SER A 4 -1.90 -5.94 4.53
CA SER A 4 -2.40 -4.62 4.14
C SER A 4 -1.30 -3.77 3.50
N SER A 5 -0.07 -3.84 4.01
CA SER A 5 1.06 -3.08 3.46
C SER A 5 1.44 -3.53 2.04
N ALA A 6 1.28 -4.82 1.71
CA ALA A 6 1.52 -5.32 0.36
C ALA A 6 0.44 -4.85 -0.62
N MET A 7 -0.84 -4.93 -0.22
CA MET A 7 -1.95 -4.44 -1.03
C MET A 7 -1.86 -2.93 -1.26
N PHE A 8 -1.46 -2.18 -0.23
CA PHE A 8 -1.20 -0.75 -0.34
C PHE A 8 -0.22 -0.42 -1.47
N VAL A 9 0.93 -1.10 -1.52
CA VAL A 9 1.93 -0.91 -2.58
C VAL A 9 1.33 -1.20 -3.94
N ASN A 10 0.67 -2.35 -4.12
CA ASN A 10 0.11 -2.75 -5.41
C ASN A 10 -0.97 -1.77 -5.92
N VAL A 11 -1.85 -1.30 -5.05
CA VAL A 11 -2.89 -0.34 -5.42
C VAL A 11 -2.27 1.02 -5.74
N PHE A 12 -1.28 1.46 -4.95
CA PHE A 12 -0.59 2.73 -5.19
C PHE A 12 0.20 2.72 -6.50
N THR A 13 0.97 1.66 -6.77
CA THR A 13 1.76 1.54 -8.01
C THR A 13 0.87 1.38 -9.24
N GLY A 14 -0.21 0.61 -9.15
CA GLY A 14 -1.13 0.37 -10.28
C GLY A 14 -2.03 1.56 -10.60
N ILE A 15 -2.66 2.16 -9.60
CA ILE A 15 -3.63 3.25 -9.82
C ILE A 15 -2.97 4.63 -9.73
N GLY A 16 -2.11 4.84 -8.74
CA GLY A 16 -1.49 6.13 -8.47
C GLY A 16 -0.40 6.47 -9.48
N MET A 17 0.52 5.56 -9.68
CA MET A 17 1.68 5.78 -10.57
C MET A 17 1.45 5.27 -11.99
N LYS A 18 0.38 4.50 -12.24
CA LYS A 18 0.11 3.84 -13.53
C LYS A 18 1.34 3.11 -14.09
N LEU A 19 2.09 2.46 -13.21
CA LEU A 19 3.28 1.72 -13.61
C LEU A 19 2.88 0.57 -14.55
N ASP A 20 3.71 0.37 -15.57
CA ASP A 20 3.60 -0.77 -16.45
C ASP A 20 3.89 -2.08 -15.67
N ASN A 21 3.33 -3.19 -16.14
CA ASN A 21 3.51 -4.51 -15.53
C ASN A 21 4.98 -4.88 -15.36
N PHE A 22 5.82 -4.48 -16.30
CA PHE A 22 7.27 -4.69 -16.23
C PHE A 22 7.91 -3.88 -15.10
N GLN A 23 7.54 -2.62 -14.93
CA GLN A 23 8.05 -1.76 -13.84
C GLN A 23 7.59 -2.28 -12.48
N ASN A 24 6.36 -2.78 -12.40
CA ASN A 24 5.82 -3.36 -11.17
C ASN A 24 6.53 -4.68 -10.81
N ALA A 25 6.87 -5.51 -11.80
CA ALA A 25 7.68 -6.71 -11.60
C ALA A 25 9.11 -6.38 -11.13
N THR A 26 9.73 -5.34 -11.68
CA THR A 26 11.07 -4.91 -11.24
C THR A 26 11.09 -4.36 -9.80
N LEU A 27 9.99 -3.77 -9.32
CA LEU A 27 9.84 -3.45 -7.88
C LEU A 27 9.86 -4.71 -7.00
N GLY A 28 9.33 -5.83 -7.50
CA GLY A 28 9.43 -7.14 -6.85
C GLY A 28 10.88 -7.57 -6.60
N ASN A 29 11.79 -7.33 -7.55
CA ASN A 29 13.22 -7.64 -7.41
C ASN A 29 13.87 -6.82 -6.27
N TRP A 30 13.50 -5.55 -6.11
CA TRP A 30 13.96 -4.73 -4.99
C TRP A 30 13.42 -5.22 -3.65
N SER A 31 12.21 -5.79 -3.62
CA SER A 31 11.68 -6.46 -2.44
C SER A 31 12.53 -7.66 -2.03
N MET A 32 13.06 -8.44 -2.98
CA MET A 32 13.96 -9.57 -2.68
C MET A 32 15.23 -9.12 -1.95
N LEU A 33 15.84 -8.01 -2.37
CA LEU A 33 16.97 -7.44 -1.65
C LEU A 33 16.62 -7.08 -0.20
N GLY A 34 15.46 -6.49 0.02
CA GLY A 34 14.97 -6.20 1.36
C GLY A 34 14.77 -7.46 2.21
N TYR A 35 14.24 -8.53 1.65
CA TYR A 35 14.10 -9.82 2.33
C TYR A 35 15.45 -10.44 2.70
N LEU A 36 16.45 -10.38 1.81
CA LEU A 36 17.80 -10.86 2.10
C LEU A 36 18.45 -10.07 3.23
N ILE A 37 18.43 -8.74 3.16
CA ILE A 37 18.97 -7.87 4.21
C ILE A 37 18.28 -8.14 5.54
N GLY A 38 16.95 -8.20 5.54
CA GLY A 38 16.15 -8.48 6.74
C GLY A 38 16.43 -9.86 7.33
N GLY A 39 16.57 -10.88 6.49
CA GLY A 39 16.89 -12.24 6.93
C GLY A 39 18.26 -12.33 7.59
N ILE A 40 19.29 -11.82 6.94
CA ILE A 40 20.66 -11.80 7.48
C ILE A 40 20.71 -11.00 8.78
N ALA A 41 20.10 -9.81 8.80
CA ALA A 41 20.07 -8.98 10.01
C ALA A 41 19.33 -9.67 11.18
N THR A 42 18.20 -10.33 10.91
CA THR A 42 17.42 -11.04 11.93
C THR A 42 18.24 -12.19 12.54
N ILE A 43 18.90 -13.00 11.69
CA ILE A 43 19.74 -14.11 12.13
C ILE A 43 20.90 -13.57 12.97
N TRP A 44 21.61 -12.57 12.48
CA TRP A 44 22.76 -11.99 13.16
C TRP A 44 22.42 -11.40 14.53
N LEU A 45 21.32 -10.65 14.61
CA LEU A 45 20.86 -10.08 15.87
C LEU A 45 20.36 -11.15 16.85
N SER A 46 19.70 -12.21 16.34
CA SER A 46 19.25 -13.33 17.17
C SER A 46 20.44 -14.12 17.76
N VAL A 47 21.50 -14.32 16.98
CA VAL A 47 22.74 -14.97 17.44
C VAL A 47 23.45 -14.12 18.50
N LYS A 48 23.40 -12.80 18.39
CA LYS A 48 23.92 -11.87 19.44
C LYS A 48 23.10 -11.85 20.73
N GLY A 49 22.00 -12.60 20.81
CA GLY A 49 21.17 -12.67 22.00
C GLY A 49 20.29 -11.44 22.25
N VAL A 50 20.02 -10.66 21.21
CA VAL A 50 19.11 -9.50 21.34
C VAL A 50 17.70 -9.99 21.68
N HIS A 51 17.08 -9.40 22.68
CA HIS A 51 15.73 -9.78 23.14
C HIS A 51 14.70 -9.62 22.01
N PHE A 52 13.85 -10.62 21.86
CA PHE A 52 12.78 -10.63 20.83
C PHE A 52 11.93 -9.36 20.82
N LYS A 53 11.68 -8.76 21.99
CA LYS A 53 10.92 -7.51 22.11
C LYS A 53 11.52 -6.40 21.23
N TYR A 54 12.83 -6.21 21.26
CA TYR A 54 13.51 -5.18 20.46
C TYR A 54 13.51 -5.50 18.98
N LEU A 55 13.62 -6.78 18.63
CA LEU A 55 13.57 -7.22 17.24
C LEU A 55 12.16 -7.03 16.64
N PHE A 56 11.11 -7.32 17.42
CA PHE A 56 9.73 -7.03 17.01
C PHE A 56 9.51 -5.52 16.81
N ALA A 57 9.95 -4.72 17.80
CA ALA A 57 9.85 -3.27 17.69
C ALA A 57 10.58 -2.73 16.46
N ALA A 58 11.79 -3.23 16.16
CA ALA A 58 12.54 -2.86 14.96
C ALA A 58 11.77 -3.22 13.67
N GLY A 59 11.15 -4.41 13.60
CA GLY A 59 10.34 -4.82 12.46
C GLY A 59 9.14 -3.90 12.23
N PHE A 60 8.41 -3.55 13.29
CA PHE A 60 7.28 -2.62 13.20
C PHE A 60 7.73 -1.19 12.90
N LEU A 61 8.85 -0.73 13.45
CA LEU A 61 9.43 0.57 13.12
C LEU A 61 9.81 0.68 11.63
N LEU A 62 10.44 -0.36 11.07
CA LEU A 62 10.77 -0.39 9.65
C LEU A 62 9.51 -0.35 8.77
N LEU A 63 8.44 -1.07 9.15
CA LEU A 63 7.16 -1.00 8.44
C LEU A 63 6.54 0.39 8.55
N GLY A 64 6.55 0.99 9.74
CA GLY A 64 6.05 2.35 9.96
C GLY A 64 6.83 3.38 9.13
N LEU A 65 8.17 3.29 9.14
CA LEU A 65 9.04 4.16 8.36
C LEU A 65 8.75 4.04 6.84
N SER A 66 8.63 2.83 6.34
CA SER A 66 8.26 2.59 4.94
C SER A 66 6.91 3.20 4.57
N THR A 67 5.90 3.03 5.43
CA THR A 67 4.56 3.61 5.22
C THR A 67 4.60 5.14 5.26
N MET A 68 5.43 5.71 6.12
CA MET A 68 5.66 7.16 6.20
C MET A 68 6.29 7.70 4.91
N PHE A 69 7.33 7.05 4.37
CA PHE A 69 7.90 7.42 3.09
C PHE A 69 6.88 7.35 1.96
N MET A 70 6.10 6.27 1.88
CA MET A 70 5.03 6.15 0.87
C MET A 70 3.97 7.24 1.03
N TYR A 71 3.61 7.60 2.26
CA TYR A 71 2.64 8.67 2.52
C TYR A 71 3.06 10.01 1.93
N PHE A 72 4.35 10.36 2.02
CA PHE A 72 4.88 11.59 1.43
C PHE A 72 4.99 11.51 -0.09
N GLU A 73 5.35 10.36 -0.65
CA GLU A 73 5.44 10.17 -2.11
C GLU A 73 4.06 10.22 -2.81
N VAL A 74 2.97 9.90 -2.12
CA VAL A 74 1.60 10.05 -2.66
C VAL A 74 1.27 11.52 -2.99
N GLN A 75 1.98 12.49 -2.44
CA GLN A 75 1.76 13.92 -2.71
C GLN A 75 2.58 14.44 -3.91
N GLY A 76 3.65 13.75 -4.28
CA GLY A 76 4.49 14.12 -5.41
C GLY A 76 4.14 13.32 -6.67
N ALA A 77 4.58 13.81 -7.83
CA ALA A 77 4.67 12.97 -9.02
C ALA A 77 5.72 11.88 -8.74
N GLY A 78 5.27 10.77 -8.11
CA GLY A 78 6.15 9.73 -7.60
C GLY A 78 7.04 9.20 -8.71
N LEU A 79 8.35 9.48 -8.63
CA LEU A 79 9.31 8.88 -9.53
C LEU A 79 9.49 7.41 -9.14
N TYR A 80 9.42 6.51 -10.11
CA TYR A 80 9.70 5.08 -9.95
C TYR A 80 10.98 4.82 -9.13
N GLU A 81 12.03 5.62 -9.36
CA GLU A 81 13.30 5.51 -8.66
C GLU A 81 13.17 5.69 -7.14
N ARG A 82 12.32 6.58 -6.68
CA ARG A 82 12.11 6.83 -5.25
C ARG A 82 11.34 5.72 -4.56
N MET A 83 10.50 4.98 -5.29
CA MET A 83 9.74 3.86 -4.73
C MET A 83 10.60 2.65 -4.34
N LYS A 84 11.80 2.53 -4.87
CA LYS A 84 12.73 1.43 -4.52
C LYS A 84 13.05 1.42 -3.03
N TYR A 85 13.32 2.59 -2.42
CA TYR A 85 13.71 2.69 -1.01
C TYR A 85 12.61 2.24 -0.04
N PRO A 86 11.39 2.77 -0.10
CA PRO A 86 10.33 2.32 0.80
C PRO A 86 9.98 0.84 0.60
N VAL A 87 10.09 0.31 -0.62
CA VAL A 87 9.86 -1.12 -0.89
C VAL A 87 10.92 -1.99 -0.21
N ILE A 88 12.22 -1.63 -0.27
CA ILE A 88 13.30 -2.34 0.42
C ILE A 88 13.10 -2.29 1.93
N ILE A 89 12.86 -1.10 2.50
CA ILE A 89 12.65 -0.92 3.94
C ILE A 89 11.45 -1.75 4.42
N ARG A 90 10.35 -1.74 3.66
CA ARG A 90 9.17 -2.55 3.96
C ARG A 90 9.48 -4.04 3.98
N SER A 91 10.16 -4.53 2.95
CA SER A 91 10.49 -5.95 2.81
C SER A 91 11.46 -6.41 3.92
N THR A 92 12.40 -5.55 4.31
CA THR A 92 13.26 -5.78 5.46
C THR A 92 12.46 -5.92 6.75
N GLY A 93 11.55 -4.98 7.05
CA GLY A 93 10.68 -5.06 8.23
C GLY A 93 9.75 -6.26 8.22
N MET A 94 9.19 -6.61 7.06
CA MET A 94 8.39 -7.82 6.90
C MET A 94 9.18 -9.09 7.21
N MET A 95 10.43 -9.18 6.75
CA MET A 95 11.26 -10.36 7.00
C MET A 95 11.60 -10.51 8.49
N PHE A 96 11.85 -9.40 9.20
CA PHE A 96 11.98 -9.43 10.66
C PHE A 96 10.78 -10.10 11.31
N LEU A 97 9.57 -9.64 11.03
CA LEU A 97 8.37 -10.18 11.64
C LEU A 97 8.06 -11.60 11.20
N TYR A 98 8.27 -11.93 9.91
CA TYR A 98 8.05 -13.27 9.38
C TYR A 98 8.97 -14.33 9.99
N SER A 99 10.20 -13.96 10.35
CA SER A 99 11.15 -14.87 10.98
C SER A 99 10.91 -14.98 12.47
N LEU A 100 10.61 -13.87 13.14
CA LEU A 100 10.51 -13.82 14.61
C LEU A 100 9.22 -14.43 15.15
N ILE A 101 8.08 -14.23 14.48
CA ILE A 101 6.78 -14.74 14.93
C ILE A 101 6.81 -16.27 15.09
N PRO A 102 7.19 -17.05 14.06
CA PRO A 102 7.28 -18.51 14.22
C PRO A 102 8.32 -18.93 15.24
N THR A 103 9.50 -18.29 15.23
CA THR A 103 10.58 -18.65 16.16
C THR A 103 10.16 -18.45 17.61
N TYR A 104 9.56 -17.31 17.94
CA TYR A 104 9.08 -17.03 19.28
C TYR A 104 7.95 -17.98 19.71
N ALA A 105 7.01 -18.25 18.82
CA ALA A 105 5.88 -19.12 19.09
C ALA A 105 6.30 -20.59 19.32
N THR A 106 7.32 -21.07 18.61
CA THR A 106 7.81 -22.45 18.74
C THR A 106 8.71 -22.69 19.96
N GLN A 107 9.38 -21.66 20.49
CA GLN A 107 10.32 -21.80 21.63
C GLN A 107 9.71 -22.40 22.89
N ARG A 108 8.43 -22.19 23.13
CA ARG A 108 7.72 -22.66 24.34
C ARG A 108 6.83 -23.87 24.11
N MET A 109 6.86 -24.44 22.88
CA MET A 109 6.01 -25.58 22.53
C MET A 109 6.67 -26.91 22.85
N PRO A 110 5.96 -27.85 23.52
CA PRO A 110 6.42 -29.21 23.67
C PRO A 110 6.60 -29.90 22.31
N TYR A 111 7.68 -30.65 22.17
CA TYR A 111 8.04 -31.35 20.93
C TYR A 111 6.88 -32.18 20.31
N LYS A 112 6.06 -32.75 21.18
CA LYS A 112 4.90 -33.57 20.79
C LYS A 112 3.90 -32.82 19.92
N TYR A 113 3.75 -31.51 20.09
CA TYR A 113 2.76 -30.70 19.37
C TYR A 113 3.36 -29.82 18.25
N LEU A 114 4.68 -29.90 18.07
CA LEU A 114 5.40 -29.00 17.15
C LEU A 114 4.90 -29.15 15.71
N SER A 115 4.70 -30.36 15.23
CA SER A 115 4.21 -30.62 13.85
C SER A 115 2.81 -30.07 13.63
N SER A 116 1.89 -30.36 14.55
CA SER A 116 0.51 -29.84 14.47
C SER A 116 0.46 -28.33 14.54
N TRP A 117 1.30 -27.72 15.39
CA TRP A 117 1.42 -26.28 15.50
C TRP A 117 1.93 -25.63 14.22
N ILE A 118 2.98 -26.19 13.62
CA ILE A 118 3.53 -25.68 12.35
C ILE A 118 2.46 -25.73 11.24
N CYS A 119 1.74 -26.84 11.11
CA CYS A 119 0.64 -26.95 10.14
C CYS A 119 -0.46 -25.91 10.39
N THR A 120 -0.91 -25.75 11.63
CA THR A 120 -1.94 -24.75 11.98
C THR A 120 -1.46 -23.35 11.69
N MET A 121 -0.24 -23.03 12.08
CA MET A 121 0.35 -21.71 11.86
C MET A 121 0.51 -21.40 10.37
N LEU A 122 0.94 -22.36 9.55
CA LEU A 122 1.04 -22.19 8.10
C LEU A 122 -0.34 -21.98 7.47
N THR A 123 -1.35 -22.74 7.88
CA THR A 123 -2.73 -22.58 7.40
C THR A 123 -3.28 -21.20 7.72
N VAL A 124 -3.13 -20.75 8.97
CA VAL A 124 -3.55 -19.40 9.37
C VAL A 124 -2.82 -18.33 8.57
N ARG A 125 -1.50 -18.46 8.42
CA ARG A 125 -0.66 -17.48 7.76
C ARG A 125 -0.86 -17.42 6.24
N MET A 126 -1.01 -18.57 5.58
CA MET A 126 -1.06 -18.65 4.12
C MET A 126 -2.48 -18.53 3.56
N VAL A 127 -3.49 -18.91 4.33
CA VAL A 127 -4.88 -18.96 3.88
C VAL A 127 -5.75 -17.93 4.60
N LEU A 128 -5.87 -18.05 5.93
CA LEU A 128 -6.83 -17.23 6.68
C LEU A 128 -6.42 -15.76 6.75
N ALA A 129 -5.18 -15.48 7.12
CA ALA A 129 -4.72 -14.10 7.31
C ALA A 129 -4.72 -13.28 5.99
N PRO A 130 -4.27 -13.79 4.83
CA PRO A 130 -4.38 -13.08 3.58
C PRO A 130 -5.83 -12.85 3.15
N SER A 131 -6.70 -13.87 3.25
CA SER A 131 -8.09 -13.79 2.82
C SER A 131 -8.89 -12.77 3.63
N ILE A 132 -8.80 -12.86 4.97
CA ILE A 132 -9.47 -11.92 5.88
C ILE A 132 -8.87 -10.51 5.71
N GLY A 133 -7.55 -10.41 5.66
CA GLY A 133 -6.85 -9.14 5.48
C GLY A 133 -7.20 -8.47 4.16
N ALA A 134 -7.30 -9.22 3.07
CA ALA A 134 -7.69 -8.72 1.77
C ALA A 134 -9.14 -8.22 1.77
N ALA A 135 -10.06 -9.00 2.33
CA ALA A 135 -11.48 -8.64 2.40
C ALA A 135 -11.68 -7.35 3.22
N LEU A 136 -11.08 -7.27 4.41
CA LEU A 136 -11.17 -6.08 5.25
C LEU A 136 -10.57 -4.84 4.56
N TYR A 137 -9.36 -5.00 3.98
CA TYR A 137 -8.69 -3.91 3.29
C TYR A 137 -9.52 -3.39 2.11
N THR A 138 -10.03 -4.31 1.28
CA THR A 138 -10.82 -3.94 0.09
C THR A 138 -12.12 -3.25 0.48
N ASN A 139 -12.84 -3.77 1.48
CA ASN A 139 -14.09 -3.16 1.94
C ASN A 139 -13.86 -1.74 2.48
N VAL A 140 -12.87 -1.58 3.36
CA VAL A 140 -12.53 -0.25 3.91
C VAL A 140 -12.05 0.69 2.80
N LEU A 141 -11.23 0.21 1.87
CA LEU A 141 -10.77 1.02 0.73
C LEU A 141 -11.95 1.48 -0.13
N GLN A 142 -12.89 0.60 -0.46
CA GLN A 142 -14.07 0.95 -1.26
C GLN A 142 -14.97 1.97 -0.53
N GLU A 143 -15.21 1.77 0.76
CA GLU A 143 -16.01 2.70 1.57
C GLU A 143 -15.37 4.09 1.57
N ARG A 144 -14.07 4.19 1.85
CA ARG A 144 -13.34 5.46 1.84
C ARG A 144 -13.25 6.08 0.45
N GLN A 145 -13.03 5.28 -0.56
CA GLN A 145 -13.03 5.75 -1.94
C GLN A 145 -14.38 6.36 -2.33
N GLN A 146 -15.50 5.71 -2.00
CA GLN A 146 -16.84 6.25 -2.26
C GLN A 146 -17.07 7.58 -1.52
N HIS A 147 -16.67 7.64 -0.25
CA HIS A 147 -16.73 8.88 0.53
C HIS A 147 -15.98 10.04 -0.15
N TYR A 148 -14.74 9.78 -0.60
CA TYR A 148 -13.95 10.80 -1.29
C TYR A 148 -14.49 11.12 -2.69
N VAL A 149 -15.01 10.14 -3.44
CA VAL A 149 -15.67 10.40 -4.73
C VAL A 149 -16.84 11.36 -4.55
N THR A 150 -17.71 11.12 -3.56
CA THR A 150 -18.84 12.00 -3.27
C THR A 150 -18.38 13.40 -2.90
N ARG A 151 -17.38 13.51 -2.03
CA ARG A 151 -16.81 14.79 -1.61
C ARG A 151 -16.17 15.57 -2.76
N TYR A 152 -15.43 14.90 -3.63
CA TYR A 152 -14.80 15.55 -4.78
C TYR A 152 -15.82 15.87 -5.89
N ALA A 153 -16.84 15.04 -6.08
CA ALA A 153 -17.92 15.33 -7.02
C ALA A 153 -18.68 16.62 -6.64
N GLN A 154 -18.92 16.84 -5.36
CA GLN A 154 -19.55 18.08 -4.86
C GLN A 154 -18.69 19.34 -5.14
N ASN A 155 -17.35 19.19 -5.12
CA ASN A 155 -16.44 20.31 -5.41
C ASN A 155 -16.23 20.56 -6.92
N VAL A 156 -16.68 19.64 -7.78
CA VAL A 156 -16.60 19.75 -9.26
C VAL A 156 -17.97 20.21 -9.83
N ASP A 157 -18.81 20.81 -8.99
CA ASP A 157 -20.06 21.40 -9.46
C ASP A 157 -19.74 22.49 -10.50
N MET A 158 -20.48 22.52 -11.62
CA MET A 158 -20.28 23.48 -12.72
C MET A 158 -20.39 24.96 -12.27
N LEU A 159 -20.85 25.17 -11.02
CA LEU A 159 -20.89 26.49 -10.38
C LEU A 159 -19.50 27.01 -9.95
N HIS A 160 -18.48 26.15 -9.85
CA HIS A 160 -17.12 26.58 -9.56
C HIS A 160 -16.42 27.02 -10.86
N PRO A 161 -15.98 28.28 -10.98
CA PRO A 161 -15.42 28.84 -12.20
C PRO A 161 -14.16 28.10 -12.68
N GLU A 162 -13.32 27.60 -11.76
CA GLU A 162 -12.12 26.82 -12.10
C GLU A 162 -12.45 25.44 -12.68
N ALA A 163 -13.45 24.76 -12.14
CA ALA A 163 -13.88 23.45 -12.62
C ALA A 163 -14.52 23.56 -14.02
N SER A 164 -15.36 24.57 -14.22
CA SER A 164 -15.98 24.84 -15.53
C SER A 164 -14.95 25.24 -16.59
N ALA A 165 -13.95 26.05 -16.22
CA ALA A 165 -12.86 26.43 -17.12
C ALA A 165 -12.02 25.22 -17.56
N SER A 166 -11.62 24.34 -16.63
CA SER A 166 -10.84 23.14 -16.93
C SER A 166 -11.63 22.14 -17.79
N PHE A 167 -12.93 22.00 -17.54
CA PHE A 167 -13.81 21.16 -18.34
C PHE A 167 -13.94 21.71 -19.78
N THR A 168 -14.20 23.04 -19.93
CA THR A 168 -14.30 23.70 -21.20
C THR A 168 -13.00 23.58 -22.00
N GLN A 169 -11.86 23.78 -21.35
CA GLN A 169 -10.55 23.60 -21.99
C GLN A 169 -10.34 22.18 -22.50
N THR A 170 -10.77 21.17 -21.71
CA THR A 170 -10.69 19.76 -22.11
C THR A 170 -11.59 19.47 -23.30
N VAL A 171 -12.81 20.01 -23.35
CA VAL A 171 -13.73 19.89 -24.47
C VAL A 171 -13.15 20.55 -25.74
N GLN A 172 -12.61 21.76 -25.62
CA GLN A 172 -11.96 22.45 -26.74
C GLN A 172 -10.77 21.65 -27.27
N GLY A 173 -9.91 21.15 -26.41
CA GLY A 173 -8.78 20.32 -26.82
C GLY A 173 -9.20 19.07 -27.61
N MET A 174 -10.31 18.43 -27.24
CA MET A 174 -10.85 17.27 -27.97
C MET A 174 -11.49 17.67 -29.31
N GLN A 175 -12.12 18.86 -29.40
CA GLN A 175 -12.63 19.39 -30.65
C GLN A 175 -11.51 19.72 -31.64
N TYR A 176 -10.37 20.25 -31.18
CA TYR A 176 -9.17 20.44 -32.03
C TYR A 176 -8.62 19.14 -32.60
N GLN A 177 -8.88 18.01 -31.94
CA GLN A 177 -8.53 16.67 -32.45
C GLN A 177 -9.54 16.10 -33.43
N GLY A 178 -10.51 16.91 -33.90
CA GLY A 178 -11.47 16.53 -34.94
C GLY A 178 -12.71 15.80 -34.42
N LYS A 179 -12.99 15.81 -33.11
CA LYS A 179 -14.17 15.18 -32.53
C LYS A 179 -15.38 16.08 -32.60
N SER A 180 -16.57 15.50 -32.81
CA SER A 180 -17.83 16.27 -32.76
C SER A 180 -18.04 16.87 -31.37
N LYS A 181 -18.77 17.98 -31.26
CA LYS A 181 -19.01 18.67 -30.00
C LYS A 181 -19.61 17.73 -28.92
N GLN A 182 -20.53 16.86 -29.32
CA GLN A 182 -21.18 15.94 -28.41
C GLN A 182 -20.24 14.83 -27.90
N GLU A 183 -19.41 14.30 -28.80
CA GLU A 183 -18.38 13.33 -28.44
C GLU A 183 -17.31 13.94 -27.53
N ALA A 184 -16.89 15.18 -27.80
CA ALA A 184 -15.93 15.91 -26.98
C ALA A 184 -16.47 16.14 -25.56
N ILE A 185 -17.73 16.50 -25.40
CA ILE A 185 -18.38 16.64 -24.07
C ILE A 185 -18.42 15.30 -23.32
N ASN A 186 -18.85 14.23 -24.00
CA ASN A 186 -18.92 12.90 -23.37
C ASN A 186 -17.53 12.41 -22.93
N MET A 187 -16.51 12.58 -23.77
CA MET A 187 -15.14 12.20 -23.43
C MET A 187 -14.55 13.07 -22.31
N ALA A 188 -14.83 14.37 -22.30
CA ALA A 188 -14.41 15.25 -21.21
C ALA A 188 -15.07 14.83 -19.88
N ALA A 189 -16.34 14.46 -19.88
CA ALA A 189 -17.04 13.96 -18.70
C ALA A 189 -16.43 12.65 -18.20
N ILE A 190 -16.13 11.70 -19.08
CA ILE A 190 -15.46 10.44 -18.73
C ILE A 190 -14.05 10.70 -18.15
N SER A 191 -13.29 11.59 -18.78
CA SER A 191 -11.96 11.98 -18.32
C SER A 191 -12.00 12.61 -16.93
N THR A 192 -12.93 13.53 -16.69
CA THR A 192 -13.11 14.19 -15.39
C THR A 192 -13.51 13.18 -14.32
N LYS A 193 -14.46 12.29 -14.62
CA LYS A 193 -14.85 11.19 -13.71
C LYS A 193 -13.65 10.30 -13.37
N GLY A 194 -12.83 9.96 -14.36
CA GLY A 194 -11.62 9.17 -14.15
C GLY A 194 -10.60 9.86 -13.23
N ARG A 195 -10.39 11.17 -13.41
CA ARG A 195 -9.51 11.97 -12.54
C ARG A 195 -10.03 12.01 -11.09
N ILE A 196 -11.32 12.21 -10.89
CA ILE A 196 -11.96 12.18 -9.57
C ILE A 196 -11.75 10.82 -8.92
N GLN A 197 -11.98 9.72 -9.63
CA GLN A 197 -11.77 8.38 -9.09
C GLN A 197 -10.32 8.12 -8.67
N VAL A 198 -9.35 8.52 -9.49
CA VAL A 198 -7.93 8.38 -9.16
C VAL A 198 -7.58 9.18 -7.90
N GLN A 199 -7.99 10.45 -7.83
CA GLN A 199 -7.73 11.28 -6.65
C GLN A 199 -8.43 10.76 -5.40
N ALA A 200 -9.67 10.30 -5.50
CA ALA A 200 -10.39 9.68 -4.40
C ALA A 200 -9.69 8.42 -3.89
N THR A 201 -9.21 7.58 -4.80
CA THR A 201 -8.44 6.38 -4.44
C THR A 201 -7.13 6.74 -3.75
N LEU A 202 -6.39 7.72 -4.25
CA LEU A 202 -5.14 8.18 -3.63
C LEU A 202 -5.37 8.74 -2.22
N SER A 203 -6.46 9.49 -2.02
CA SER A 203 -6.81 10.03 -0.70
C SER A 203 -7.24 8.93 0.28
N ALA A 204 -8.01 7.94 -0.18
CA ALA A 204 -8.38 6.78 0.61
C ALA A 204 -7.15 5.95 1.02
N ILE A 205 -6.23 5.71 0.08
CA ILE A 205 -4.95 5.03 0.32
C ILE A 205 -4.12 5.78 1.36
N LYS A 206 -4.05 7.11 1.25
CA LYS A 206 -3.31 7.96 2.17
C LYS A 206 -3.87 7.89 3.59
N GLU A 207 -5.18 7.92 3.75
CA GLU A 207 -5.84 7.76 5.05
C GLU A 207 -5.55 6.38 5.67
N MET A 208 -5.65 5.31 4.88
CA MET A 208 -5.34 3.96 5.34
C MET A 208 -3.86 3.76 5.69
N ALA A 209 -2.95 4.44 4.98
CA ALA A 209 -1.54 4.47 5.32
C ALA A 209 -1.31 5.13 6.69
N GLY A 210 -2.02 6.22 6.97
CA GLY A 210 -2.02 6.86 8.27
C GLY A 210 -2.47 5.91 9.39
N TRP A 211 -3.57 5.19 9.21
CA TRP A 211 -4.04 4.20 10.20
C TRP A 211 -3.03 3.06 10.41
N THR A 212 -2.39 2.60 9.33
CA THR A 212 -1.34 1.58 9.44
C THR A 212 -0.14 2.10 10.22
N LEU A 213 0.25 3.36 10.01
CA LEU A 213 1.31 4.02 10.76
C LEU A 213 0.98 4.09 12.25
N TYR A 214 -0.23 4.54 12.61
CA TYR A 214 -0.68 4.56 14.00
C TYR A 214 -0.65 3.17 14.64
N ALA A 215 -1.13 2.15 13.94
CA ALA A 215 -1.08 0.79 14.43
C ALA A 215 0.36 0.30 14.66
N CYS A 216 1.30 0.64 13.79
CA CYS A 216 2.71 0.29 13.97
C CYS A 216 3.32 1.01 15.18
N LEU A 217 3.02 2.29 15.38
CA LEU A 217 3.53 3.08 16.52
C LEU A 217 2.97 2.58 17.85
N LEU A 218 1.69 2.24 17.93
CA LEU A 218 1.10 1.64 19.14
C LEU A 218 1.75 0.31 19.52
N TYR A 219 2.25 -0.45 18.56
CA TYR A 219 2.92 -1.72 18.83
C TYR A 219 4.38 -1.55 19.30
N THR A 220 4.96 -0.37 19.08
CA THR A 220 6.34 -0.05 19.47
C THR A 220 6.45 0.63 20.84
N SER A 221 5.35 1.19 21.33
CA SER A 221 5.26 1.78 22.69
C SER A 221 5.05 0.72 23.75
#